data_b615880ab23d81680a192f3f64061ab4
#
_entry.id   b615880ab23d81680a192f3f64061ab4
#
_cell.length_a   1.000
_cell.length_b   1.000
_cell.length_c   1.000
_cell.angle_alpha   90.00
_cell.angle_beta   90.00
_cell.angle_gamma   90.00
#
_symmetry.space_group_name_H-M   'P 1'
#
loop_
_entity.id
_entity.type
_entity.pdbx_description
1 polymer ?
#
loop_
_entity_poly.entity_id
_entity_poly.type
_entity_poly.pdbx_seq_one_letter_code
_entity_poly.pdbx_strand_id
1 'polypeptide(L)'
;DLLNAKLHRREAEIIAEAGSSGNVVIATNMAGRGTDIKIDEKTRAAGGLLVIGAEHNEAKRIDNQLRGRCGRQGDPGSTQFFVSLEDRLINPYLSKSYYEEMKKVKEIEKKDPFSGNIIRRVHKRIGLQYYSNRKDLFDYDKVNQVQMRVIYNEREKILNDDMDRETVERIAKEMNMKKEFHEAMKRKKDEGKDTVTILQEQKKVLLKSIDKEWRKHLQDLEALKRNEYLKAYGNMDPVTQ
;
A
#
# COMPACT_ATOMS: atom_id res chain seq x y z
N ASP A 1 16.94 26.27 6.02
CA ASP A 1 16.11 25.50 6.99
C ASP A 1 16.07 24.03 6.62
N LEU A 2 16.00 23.19 7.65
CA LEU A 2 15.91 21.73 7.51
C LEU A 2 14.51 21.26 7.90
N LEU A 3 13.85 20.55 6.99
CA LEU A 3 12.50 20.06 7.16
C LEU A 3 12.47 18.53 7.15
N ASN A 4 12.05 17.93 8.26
CA ASN A 4 11.92 16.49 8.40
C ASN A 4 10.60 16.11 9.11
N ALA A 5 10.23 14.82 9.07
CA ALA A 5 8.98 14.31 9.64
C ALA A 5 8.76 14.59 11.15
N LYS A 6 9.77 15.06 11.88
CA LYS A 6 9.68 15.39 13.31
C LYS A 6 9.19 16.83 13.56
N LEU A 7 9.15 17.69 12.54
CA LEU A 7 8.86 19.12 12.65
C LEU A 7 7.49 19.51 12.06
N HIS A 8 6.51 18.63 12.08
CA HIS A 8 5.20 18.84 11.48
C HIS A 8 4.49 20.16 11.83
N ARG A 9 4.65 20.65 13.07
CA ARG A 9 3.96 21.89 13.48
C ARG A 9 4.50 23.14 12.80
N ARG A 10 5.77 23.15 12.42
CA ARG A 10 6.43 24.27 11.74
C ARG A 10 6.57 24.07 10.23
N GLU A 11 6.15 22.93 9.75
CA GLU A 11 6.29 22.55 8.35
C GLU A 11 5.63 23.54 7.41
N ALA A 12 4.40 23.94 7.70
CA ALA A 12 3.65 24.88 6.88
C ALA A 12 4.29 26.28 6.84
N GLU A 13 4.85 26.74 7.97
CA GLU A 13 5.54 28.03 8.07
C GLU A 13 6.84 28.01 7.25
N ILE A 14 7.68 26.99 7.43
CA ILE A 14 8.93 26.84 6.68
C ILE A 14 8.68 26.76 5.18
N ILE A 15 7.62 26.05 4.78
CA ILE A 15 7.27 25.92 3.36
C ILE A 15 6.72 27.24 2.80
N ALA A 16 5.94 27.98 3.58
CA ALA A 16 5.46 29.29 3.15
C ALA A 16 6.63 30.26 2.89
N GLU A 17 7.71 30.16 3.68
CA GLU A 17 8.91 30.99 3.54
C GLU A 17 9.84 30.49 2.42
N ALA A 18 9.72 29.24 1.97
CA ALA A 18 10.60 28.64 0.97
C ALA A 18 10.57 29.36 -0.40
N GLY A 19 9.50 30.09 -0.69
CA GLY A 19 9.33 30.87 -1.91
C GLY A 19 9.94 32.27 -1.87
N SER A 20 10.46 32.70 -0.73
CA SER A 20 11.06 34.01 -0.56
C SER A 20 12.50 34.05 -1.06
N SER A 21 12.88 35.20 -1.66
CA SER A 21 14.22 35.37 -2.23
C SER A 21 15.33 35.20 -1.19
N GLY A 22 16.34 34.38 -1.54
CA GLY A 22 17.48 34.07 -0.67
C GLY A 22 17.27 32.92 0.30
N ASN A 23 16.07 32.36 0.42
CA ASN A 23 15.82 31.21 1.26
C ASN A 23 16.24 29.90 0.59
N VAL A 24 16.82 29.01 1.39
CA VAL A 24 17.16 27.64 1.01
C VAL A 24 16.53 26.69 2.02
N VAL A 25 15.73 25.76 1.54
CA VAL A 25 15.07 24.75 2.37
C VAL A 25 15.52 23.36 1.91
N ILE A 26 16.04 22.57 2.85
CA ILE A 26 16.37 21.16 2.64
C ILE A 26 15.23 20.34 3.23
N ALA A 27 14.60 19.54 2.41
CA ALA A 27 13.42 18.79 2.82
C ALA A 27 13.42 17.36 2.27
N THR A 28 12.70 16.45 2.94
CA THR A 28 12.38 15.15 2.34
C THR A 28 11.35 15.32 1.23
N ASN A 29 11.29 14.36 0.31
CA ASN A 29 10.38 14.40 -0.86
C ASN A 29 8.90 14.48 -0.48
N MET A 30 8.53 14.09 0.73
CA MET A 30 7.14 14.14 1.23
C MET A 30 6.79 15.44 1.97
N ALA A 31 7.78 16.24 2.35
CA ALA A 31 7.56 17.47 3.09
C ALA A 31 6.71 18.47 2.27
N GLY A 32 5.80 19.13 2.92
CA GLY A 32 4.90 20.11 2.32
C GLY A 32 3.90 19.56 1.32
N ARG A 33 3.56 18.28 1.40
CA ARG A 33 2.52 17.72 0.55
C ARG A 33 1.17 18.41 0.83
N GLY A 34 0.56 18.97 -0.23
CA GLY A 34 -0.70 19.72 -0.11
C GLY A 34 -0.52 21.20 0.19
N THR A 35 0.69 21.67 0.52
CA THR A 35 0.99 23.09 0.74
C THR A 35 1.51 23.71 -0.54
N ASP A 36 0.99 24.91 -0.87
CA ASP A 36 1.44 25.69 -2.00
C ASP A 36 2.60 26.61 -1.60
N ILE A 37 3.66 26.61 -2.42
CA ILE A 37 4.82 27.47 -2.23
C ILE A 37 4.60 28.74 -3.03
N LYS A 38 4.27 29.83 -2.35
CA LYS A 38 4.10 31.14 -2.98
C LYS A 38 5.44 31.81 -3.12
N ILE A 39 5.76 32.28 -4.32
CA ILE A 39 7.02 33.00 -4.58
C ILE A 39 6.78 34.51 -4.51
N ASP A 40 7.78 35.24 -4.01
CA ASP A 40 7.78 36.70 -4.00
C ASP A 40 8.16 37.27 -5.39
N GLU A 41 7.96 38.58 -5.57
CA GLU A 41 8.26 39.26 -6.82
C GLU A 41 9.74 39.17 -7.22
N LYS A 42 10.65 39.21 -6.25
CA LYS A 42 12.10 39.10 -6.48
C LYS A 42 12.47 37.72 -6.98
N THR A 43 11.91 36.67 -6.37
CA THR A 43 12.08 35.28 -6.79
C THR A 43 11.48 35.08 -8.20
N ARG A 44 10.32 35.67 -8.50
CA ARG A 44 9.71 35.61 -9.84
C ARG A 44 10.61 36.26 -10.89
N ALA A 45 11.15 37.46 -10.60
CA ALA A 45 12.05 38.16 -11.49
C ALA A 45 13.39 37.40 -11.71
N ALA A 46 13.83 36.64 -10.72
CA ALA A 46 15.03 35.81 -10.80
C ALA A 46 14.84 34.49 -11.59
N GLY A 47 13.63 34.21 -12.08
CA GLY A 47 13.33 32.98 -12.83
C GLY A 47 12.53 31.93 -12.04
N GLY A 48 12.01 32.31 -10.86
CA GLY A 48 11.15 31.50 -10.04
C GLY A 48 11.87 30.52 -9.10
N LEU A 49 11.10 29.59 -8.57
CA LEU A 49 11.61 28.61 -7.62
C LEU A 49 12.48 27.56 -8.34
N LEU A 50 13.70 27.37 -7.85
CA LEU A 50 14.57 26.27 -8.25
C LEU A 50 14.37 25.06 -7.33
N VAL A 51 13.96 23.95 -7.87
CA VAL A 51 13.83 22.67 -7.14
C VAL A 51 14.97 21.74 -7.54
N ILE A 52 15.74 21.31 -6.54
CA ILE A 52 16.87 20.40 -6.72
C ILE A 52 16.53 19.04 -6.13
N GLY A 53 16.57 18.00 -6.96
CA GLY A 53 16.52 16.60 -6.52
C GLY A 53 17.94 16.05 -6.40
N ALA A 54 18.40 15.75 -5.20
CA ALA A 54 19.73 15.20 -4.97
C ALA A 54 19.88 13.76 -5.51
N GLU A 55 18.74 13.05 -5.65
CA GLU A 55 18.64 11.71 -6.22
C GLU A 55 17.25 11.50 -6.86
N HIS A 56 17.12 10.45 -7.66
CA HIS A 56 15.81 10.02 -8.18
C HIS A 56 15.10 9.08 -7.21
N ASN A 57 13.78 9.14 -7.22
CA ASN A 57 12.93 8.20 -6.48
C ASN A 57 12.67 6.93 -7.32
N GLU A 58 12.30 5.83 -6.67
CA GLU A 58 11.95 4.57 -7.33
C GLU A 58 10.77 4.71 -8.31
N ALA A 59 9.85 5.61 -8.03
CA ALA A 59 8.70 5.85 -8.87
C ALA A 59 8.75 7.24 -9.52
N LYS A 60 8.72 7.29 -10.85
CA LYS A 60 8.68 8.52 -11.65
C LYS A 60 7.60 9.51 -11.19
N ARG A 61 6.46 9.01 -10.68
CA ARG A 61 5.39 9.86 -10.14
C ARG A 61 5.83 10.72 -8.95
N ILE A 62 6.76 10.22 -8.14
CA ILE A 62 7.30 10.96 -6.98
C ILE A 62 8.26 12.06 -7.49
N ASP A 63 9.10 11.77 -8.45
CA ASP A 63 9.93 12.79 -9.11
C ASP A 63 9.06 13.87 -9.76
N ASN A 64 7.96 13.49 -10.40
CA ASN A 64 7.01 14.46 -10.96
C ASN A 64 6.31 15.30 -9.89
N GLN A 65 6.02 14.74 -8.71
CA GLN A 65 5.50 15.51 -7.58
C GLN A 65 6.52 16.54 -7.09
N LEU A 66 7.80 16.17 -7.06
CA LEU A 66 8.88 17.11 -6.72
C LEU A 66 9.02 18.19 -7.78
N ARG A 67 9.04 17.84 -9.09
CA ARG A 67 9.04 18.81 -10.18
C ARG A 67 7.85 19.78 -10.11
N GLY A 68 6.68 19.28 -9.76
CA GLY A 68 5.46 20.07 -9.60
C GLY A 68 5.44 20.98 -8.37
N ARG A 69 6.54 21.10 -7.62
CA ARG A 69 6.66 22.10 -6.55
C ARG A 69 6.93 23.51 -7.08
N CYS A 70 7.57 23.64 -8.24
CA CYS A 70 7.79 24.93 -8.91
C CYS A 70 6.93 25.06 -10.18
N GLY A 71 6.91 26.21 -10.78
CA GLY A 71 6.18 26.49 -12.01
C GLY A 71 4.67 26.38 -11.86
N ARG A 72 4.12 26.78 -10.71
CA ARG A 72 2.68 26.73 -10.42
C ARG A 72 1.99 28.00 -10.81
N GLN A 73 0.72 27.91 -11.19
CA GLN A 73 -0.17 29.04 -11.47
C GLN A 73 0.39 30.08 -12.45
N GLY A 74 1.24 29.62 -13.39
CA GLY A 74 1.89 30.50 -14.36
C GLY A 74 3.19 31.16 -13.88
N ASP A 75 3.61 30.90 -12.66
CA ASP A 75 4.91 31.34 -12.16
C ASP A 75 6.06 30.63 -12.88
N PRO A 76 7.19 31.32 -13.13
CA PRO A 76 8.40 30.66 -13.62
C PRO A 76 8.97 29.71 -12.57
N GLY A 77 9.74 28.73 -13.03
CA GLY A 77 10.41 27.78 -12.14
C GLY A 77 11.26 26.79 -12.90
N SER A 78 12.23 26.22 -12.24
CA SER A 78 13.13 25.23 -12.83
C SER A 78 13.36 24.05 -11.89
N THR A 79 13.68 22.90 -12.49
CA THR A 79 14.01 21.70 -11.73
C THR A 79 15.29 21.07 -12.25
N GLN A 80 16.13 20.63 -11.32
CA GLN A 80 17.36 19.94 -11.66
C GLN A 80 17.49 18.69 -10.78
N PHE A 81 17.79 17.54 -11.41
CA PHE A 81 18.10 16.31 -10.69
C PHE A 81 19.56 15.95 -10.88
N PHE A 82 20.17 15.54 -9.79
CA PHE A 82 21.50 14.96 -9.80
C PHE A 82 21.42 13.45 -9.75
N VAL A 83 22.32 12.79 -10.41
CA VAL A 83 22.36 11.33 -10.56
C VAL A 83 23.77 10.85 -10.39
N SER A 84 23.96 9.83 -9.56
CA SER A 84 25.22 9.12 -9.42
C SER A 84 25.10 7.68 -9.92
N LEU A 85 26.16 7.15 -10.49
CA LEU A 85 26.24 5.72 -10.83
C LEU A 85 26.25 4.82 -9.56
N GLU A 86 26.58 5.41 -8.43
CA GLU A 86 26.60 4.74 -7.11
C GLU A 86 25.23 4.81 -6.39
N ASP A 87 24.25 5.55 -6.95
CA ASP A 87 22.92 5.64 -6.39
C ASP A 87 22.30 4.25 -6.25
N ARG A 88 21.70 3.99 -5.08
CA ARG A 88 21.04 2.71 -4.77
C ARG A 88 19.97 2.34 -5.77
N LEU A 89 19.36 3.34 -6.39
CA LEU A 89 18.35 3.15 -7.42
C LEU A 89 18.94 2.67 -8.73
N ILE A 90 20.13 3.09 -9.09
CA ILE A 90 20.72 2.93 -10.43
C ILE A 90 21.69 1.76 -10.46
N ASN A 91 22.55 1.68 -9.47
CA ASN A 91 23.64 0.71 -9.40
C ASN A 91 23.21 -0.74 -9.69
N PRO A 92 22.10 -1.27 -9.11
CA PRO A 92 21.67 -2.65 -9.35
C PRO A 92 21.24 -2.94 -10.79
N TYR A 93 20.94 -1.90 -11.56
CA TYR A 93 20.44 -2.02 -12.94
C TYR A 93 21.48 -1.67 -14.02
N LEU A 94 22.68 -1.28 -13.59
CA LEU A 94 23.80 -1.05 -14.49
C LEU A 94 24.50 -2.37 -14.83
N SER A 95 24.87 -2.54 -16.11
CA SER A 95 25.80 -3.61 -16.47
C SER A 95 27.20 -3.26 -15.98
N LYS A 96 27.98 -4.28 -15.59
CA LYS A 96 29.38 -4.09 -15.17
C LYS A 96 30.21 -3.38 -16.24
N SER A 97 30.01 -3.76 -17.50
CA SER A 97 30.72 -3.12 -18.64
C SER A 97 30.42 -1.63 -18.75
N TYR A 98 29.12 -1.26 -18.60
CA TYR A 98 28.70 0.13 -18.65
C TYR A 98 29.27 0.94 -17.47
N TYR A 99 29.22 0.37 -16.26
CA TYR A 99 29.77 1.01 -15.06
C TYR A 99 31.26 1.31 -15.20
N GLU A 100 32.06 0.34 -15.72
CA GLU A 100 33.49 0.51 -15.94
C GLU A 100 33.80 1.51 -17.07
N GLU A 101 32.96 1.57 -18.08
CA GLU A 101 33.10 2.55 -19.17
C GLU A 101 32.85 3.97 -18.68
N MET A 102 31.76 4.17 -17.94
CA MET A 102 31.41 5.48 -17.40
C MET A 102 32.36 5.95 -16.31
N LYS A 103 32.97 5.05 -15.54
CA LYS A 103 33.98 5.38 -14.53
C LYS A 103 35.25 5.96 -15.13
N LYS A 104 35.52 5.66 -16.39
CA LYS A 104 36.67 6.24 -17.14
C LYS A 104 36.42 7.67 -17.60
N VAL A 105 35.16 8.09 -17.64
CA VAL A 105 34.77 9.45 -18.03
C VAL A 105 34.85 10.33 -16.80
N LYS A 106 35.90 11.14 -16.69
CA LYS A 106 36.21 11.96 -15.51
C LYS A 106 35.22 13.10 -15.24
N GLU A 107 34.53 13.57 -16.26
CA GLU A 107 33.49 14.62 -16.17
C GLU A 107 32.41 14.33 -17.18
N ILE A 108 31.20 14.00 -16.65
CA ILE A 108 30.02 13.95 -17.50
C ILE A 108 29.38 15.33 -17.45
N GLU A 109 29.58 16.09 -18.49
CA GLU A 109 29.01 17.42 -18.63
C GLU A 109 27.46 17.41 -18.58
N LYS A 110 26.91 18.50 -18.09
CA LYS A 110 25.56 18.82 -17.60
C LYS A 110 24.35 18.39 -18.44
N LYS A 111 24.48 17.79 -19.59
CA LYS A 111 23.35 17.36 -20.45
C LYS A 111 23.64 16.06 -21.21
N ASP A 112 23.97 15.01 -20.46
CA ASP A 112 24.09 13.72 -21.10
C ASP A 112 22.67 13.11 -21.33
N PRO A 113 22.23 13.00 -22.61
CA PRO A 113 20.96 12.32 -22.93
C PRO A 113 20.98 10.84 -22.52
N PHE A 114 22.14 10.30 -22.18
CA PHE A 114 22.35 8.92 -21.75
C PHE A 114 21.80 8.69 -20.36
N SER A 115 22.03 9.60 -19.42
CA SER A 115 21.54 9.51 -18.04
C SER A 115 20.01 9.47 -17.99
N GLY A 116 19.34 10.27 -18.80
CA GLY A 116 17.88 10.28 -18.91
C GLY A 116 17.30 8.97 -19.43
N ASN A 117 17.99 8.28 -20.30
CA ASN A 117 17.57 6.98 -20.83
C ASN A 117 17.75 5.86 -19.80
N ILE A 118 18.80 5.90 -19.00
CA ILE A 118 19.05 4.95 -17.93
C ILE A 118 17.94 5.08 -16.89
N ILE A 119 17.69 6.27 -16.37
CA ILE A 119 16.64 6.53 -15.39
C ILE A 119 15.28 6.04 -15.90
N ARG A 120 14.96 6.30 -17.17
CA ARG A 120 13.70 5.82 -17.77
C ARG A 120 13.62 4.29 -17.79
N ARG A 121 14.71 3.60 -18.13
CA ARG A 121 14.77 2.12 -18.11
C ARG A 121 14.65 1.57 -16.69
N VAL A 122 15.34 2.17 -15.73
CA VAL A 122 15.28 1.78 -14.31
C VAL A 122 13.86 1.94 -13.79
N HIS A 123 13.23 3.11 -13.96
CA HIS A 123 11.85 3.35 -13.57
C HIS A 123 10.87 2.37 -14.21
N LYS A 124 11.06 2.04 -15.50
CA LYS A 124 10.20 1.05 -16.18
C LYS A 124 10.34 -0.33 -15.55
N ARG A 125 11.58 -0.76 -15.27
CA ARG A 125 11.86 -2.08 -14.69
C ARG A 125 11.30 -2.20 -13.27
N ILE A 126 11.54 -1.21 -12.43
CA ILE A 126 10.97 -1.14 -11.07
C ILE A 126 9.44 -1.11 -11.12
N GLY A 127 8.88 -0.31 -12.02
CA GLY A 127 7.44 -0.22 -12.22
C GLY A 127 6.79 -1.57 -12.60
N LEU A 128 7.45 -2.34 -13.47
CA LEU A 128 7.00 -3.69 -13.86
C LEU A 128 7.09 -4.66 -12.68
N GLN A 129 8.17 -4.61 -11.90
CA GLN A 129 8.31 -5.45 -10.71
C GLN A 129 7.23 -5.15 -9.67
N TYR A 130 6.98 -3.87 -9.38
CA TYR A 130 5.90 -3.48 -8.47
C TYR A 130 4.50 -3.82 -9.01
N TYR A 131 4.32 -3.77 -10.33
CA TYR A 131 3.07 -4.21 -10.93
C TYR A 131 2.86 -5.71 -10.74
N SER A 132 3.89 -6.53 -11.01
CA SER A 132 3.83 -7.99 -10.78
C SER A 132 3.49 -8.30 -9.33
N ASN A 133 4.26 -7.75 -8.39
CA ASN A 133 4.02 -7.96 -6.95
C ASN A 133 2.60 -7.57 -6.52
N ARG A 134 2.06 -6.45 -7.04
CA ARG A 134 0.67 -6.05 -6.73
C ARG A 134 -0.34 -6.97 -7.37
N LYS A 135 -0.07 -7.48 -8.56
CA LYS A 135 -0.94 -8.43 -9.24
C LYS A 135 -1.02 -9.75 -8.47
N ASP A 136 0.11 -10.27 -8.05
CA ASP A 136 0.17 -11.50 -7.26
C ASP A 136 -0.60 -11.34 -5.93
N LEU A 137 -0.39 -10.22 -5.22
CA LEU A 137 -1.16 -9.90 -4.01
C LEU A 137 -2.67 -9.81 -4.29
N PHE A 138 -3.05 -9.17 -5.39
CA PHE A 138 -4.46 -9.06 -5.77
C PHE A 138 -5.09 -10.41 -6.08
N ASP A 139 -4.38 -11.29 -6.79
CA ASP A 139 -4.85 -12.62 -7.14
C ASP A 139 -5.05 -13.48 -5.88
N TYR A 140 -4.13 -13.42 -4.92
CA TYR A 140 -4.29 -14.04 -3.60
C TYR A 140 -5.48 -13.46 -2.82
N ASP A 141 -5.63 -12.14 -2.78
CA ASP A 141 -6.71 -11.49 -2.04
C ASP A 141 -8.09 -11.74 -2.66
N LYS A 142 -8.16 -11.96 -3.96
CA LYS A 142 -9.42 -12.29 -4.64
C LYS A 142 -10.07 -13.55 -4.09
N VAL A 143 -9.28 -14.60 -3.85
CA VAL A 143 -9.78 -15.85 -3.25
C VAL A 143 -10.35 -15.58 -1.86
N ASN A 144 -9.58 -14.87 -1.03
CA ASN A 144 -10.03 -14.51 0.32
C ASN A 144 -11.31 -13.66 0.30
N GLN A 145 -11.42 -12.72 -0.64
CA GLN A 145 -12.61 -11.86 -0.76
C GLN A 145 -13.87 -12.66 -1.13
N VAL A 146 -13.75 -13.67 -2.01
CA VAL A 146 -14.88 -14.53 -2.36
C VAL A 146 -15.34 -15.31 -1.14
N GLN A 147 -14.42 -15.95 -0.42
CA GLN A 147 -14.72 -16.72 0.78
C GLN A 147 -15.31 -15.82 1.89
N MET A 148 -14.70 -14.66 2.12
CA MET A 148 -15.18 -13.68 3.07
C MET A 148 -16.61 -13.24 2.76
N ARG A 149 -16.92 -12.95 1.50
CA ARG A 149 -18.26 -12.54 1.08
C ARG A 149 -19.30 -13.60 1.40
N VAL A 150 -19.00 -14.88 1.17
CA VAL A 150 -19.91 -15.99 1.50
C VAL A 150 -20.19 -16.03 3.00
N ILE A 151 -19.15 -16.03 3.81
CA ILE A 151 -19.28 -16.10 5.28
C ILE A 151 -19.99 -14.88 5.85
N TYR A 152 -19.65 -13.67 5.37
CA TYR A 152 -20.30 -12.45 5.86
C TYR A 152 -21.77 -12.36 5.45
N ASN A 153 -22.13 -12.82 4.25
CA ASN A 153 -23.52 -12.89 3.85
C ASN A 153 -24.33 -13.84 4.75
N GLU A 154 -23.79 -15.01 5.07
CA GLU A 154 -24.46 -15.94 6.01
C GLU A 154 -24.55 -15.33 7.43
N ARG A 155 -23.47 -14.68 7.87
CA ARG A 155 -23.45 -13.99 9.16
C ARG A 155 -24.48 -12.86 9.23
N GLU A 156 -24.64 -12.10 8.17
CA GLU A 156 -25.61 -11.01 8.07
C GLU A 156 -27.06 -11.51 8.10
N LYS A 157 -27.36 -12.61 7.41
CA LYS A 157 -28.66 -13.28 7.49
C LYS A 157 -29.01 -13.67 8.93
N ILE A 158 -28.04 -14.18 9.70
CA ILE A 158 -28.25 -14.55 11.11
C ILE A 158 -28.49 -13.32 11.99
N LEU A 159 -27.83 -12.20 11.70
CA LEU A 159 -27.95 -10.95 12.45
C LEU A 159 -29.27 -10.22 12.20
N ASN A 160 -29.73 -10.21 10.94
CA ASN A 160 -30.94 -9.50 10.53
C ASN A 160 -32.18 -10.35 10.83
N ASP A 161 -32.54 -10.60 11.97
CA ASP A 161 -33.73 -11.25 12.61
C ASP A 161 -34.77 -11.99 11.72
N ASP A 162 -34.58 -12.06 10.40
CA ASP A 162 -35.44 -12.72 9.40
C ASP A 162 -35.33 -14.25 9.39
N MET A 163 -34.58 -14.82 10.31
CA MET A 163 -34.38 -16.27 10.36
C MET A 163 -35.35 -16.96 11.31
N ASP A 164 -36.10 -17.88 10.71
CA ASP A 164 -36.85 -18.85 11.46
C ASP A 164 -35.96 -19.99 12.04
N ARG A 165 -36.53 -20.78 12.89
CA ARG A 165 -35.83 -21.90 13.56
C ARG A 165 -35.29 -22.92 12.55
N GLU A 166 -36.02 -23.19 11.47
CA GLU A 166 -35.66 -24.19 10.45
C GLU A 166 -34.40 -23.76 9.69
N THR A 167 -34.29 -22.49 9.36
CA THR A 167 -33.14 -21.89 8.71
C THR A 167 -31.89 -21.94 9.60
N VAL A 168 -32.04 -21.65 10.91
CA VAL A 168 -30.92 -21.75 11.87
C VAL A 168 -30.41 -23.20 11.99
N GLU A 169 -31.34 -24.17 12.08
CA GLU A 169 -30.98 -25.59 12.13
C GLU A 169 -30.32 -26.09 10.83
N ARG A 170 -30.77 -25.59 9.66
CA ARG A 170 -30.15 -25.89 8.36
C ARG A 170 -28.71 -25.40 8.29
N ILE A 171 -28.46 -24.15 8.65
CA ILE A 171 -27.11 -23.57 8.64
C ILE A 171 -26.20 -24.31 9.62
N ALA A 172 -26.66 -24.62 10.83
CA ALA A 172 -25.88 -25.38 11.79
C ALA A 172 -25.51 -26.79 11.27
N LYS A 173 -26.39 -27.39 10.46
CA LYS A 173 -26.13 -28.67 9.80
C LYS A 173 -25.11 -28.54 8.67
N GLU A 174 -25.24 -27.54 7.83
CA GLU A 174 -24.32 -27.27 6.70
C GLU A 174 -22.90 -26.96 7.19
N MET A 175 -22.79 -26.27 8.33
CA MET A 175 -21.51 -25.94 8.97
C MET A 175 -20.95 -27.06 9.85
N ASN A 176 -21.55 -28.26 9.85
CA ASN A 176 -21.14 -29.42 10.64
C ASN A 176 -21.11 -29.19 12.17
N MET A 177 -21.89 -28.22 12.65
CA MET A 177 -21.97 -27.80 14.06
C MET A 177 -23.07 -28.50 14.85
N LYS A 178 -23.61 -29.60 14.31
CA LYS A 178 -24.79 -30.29 14.81
C LYS A 178 -24.71 -30.72 16.30
N LYS A 179 -23.51 -31.11 16.75
CA LYS A 179 -23.32 -31.56 18.14
C LYS A 179 -23.40 -30.39 19.13
N GLU A 180 -22.58 -29.35 18.90
CA GLU A 180 -22.53 -28.17 19.79
C GLU A 180 -23.88 -27.46 19.83
N PHE A 181 -24.56 -27.40 18.71
CA PHE A 181 -25.89 -26.80 18.59
C PHE A 181 -26.97 -27.60 19.34
N HIS A 182 -27.00 -28.93 19.18
CA HIS A 182 -27.95 -29.80 19.88
C HIS A 182 -27.72 -29.84 21.41
N GLU A 183 -26.46 -29.84 21.85
CA GLU A 183 -26.14 -29.78 23.27
C GLU A 183 -26.56 -28.46 23.93
N ALA A 184 -26.34 -27.34 23.25
CA ALA A 184 -26.79 -26.04 23.68
C ALA A 184 -28.32 -25.96 23.76
N MET A 185 -29.02 -26.60 22.81
CA MET A 185 -30.47 -26.70 22.78
C MET A 185 -31.05 -27.53 23.95
N LYS A 186 -30.44 -28.68 24.22
CA LYS A 186 -30.89 -29.60 25.27
C LYS A 186 -30.78 -28.97 26.65
N ARG A 187 -29.66 -28.32 26.94
CA ARG A 187 -29.44 -27.62 28.23
C ARG A 187 -30.48 -26.53 28.51
N LYS A 188 -30.98 -25.84 27.49
CA LYS A 188 -31.89 -24.70 27.65
C LYS A 188 -33.34 -25.06 27.64
N LYS A 189 -33.70 -26.17 26.98
CA LYS A 189 -35.07 -26.73 27.12
C LYS A 189 -35.36 -27.19 28.53
N ASP A 190 -34.34 -27.69 29.23
CA ASP A 190 -34.42 -28.12 30.63
C ASP A 190 -34.50 -26.92 31.58
N GLU A 191 -34.15 -25.70 31.18
CA GLU A 191 -34.23 -24.46 31.95
C GLU A 191 -35.60 -23.74 31.87
N GLY A 192 -36.58 -24.27 31.11
CA GLY A 192 -37.95 -23.72 31.02
C GLY A 192 -38.06 -22.35 30.33
N LYS A 193 -37.14 -22.00 29.46
CA LYS A 193 -37.09 -20.72 28.72
C LYS A 193 -38.07 -20.66 27.56
N ASP A 194 -38.57 -19.44 27.28
CA ASP A 194 -39.45 -19.13 26.16
C ASP A 194 -38.72 -19.40 24.80
N THR A 195 -39.54 -19.77 23.79
CA THR A 195 -39.07 -20.15 22.46
C THR A 195 -38.26 -19.04 21.77
N VAL A 196 -38.63 -17.77 21.98
CA VAL A 196 -37.93 -16.60 21.43
C VAL A 196 -36.53 -16.45 22.02
N THR A 197 -36.42 -16.60 23.34
CA THR A 197 -35.16 -16.57 24.08
C THR A 197 -34.23 -17.68 23.62
N ILE A 198 -34.78 -18.88 23.39
CA ILE A 198 -34.01 -20.02 22.88
C ILE A 198 -33.43 -19.73 21.47
N LEU A 199 -34.24 -19.15 20.59
CA LEU A 199 -33.80 -18.80 19.23
C LEU A 199 -32.68 -17.74 19.24
N GLN A 200 -32.83 -16.72 20.08
CA GLN A 200 -31.76 -15.69 20.21
C GLN A 200 -30.44 -16.27 20.71
N GLU A 201 -30.49 -17.18 21.64
CA GLU A 201 -29.28 -17.85 22.14
C GLU A 201 -28.67 -18.79 21.09
N GLN A 202 -29.48 -19.44 20.27
CA GLN A 202 -29.03 -20.25 19.14
C GLN A 202 -28.27 -19.40 18.12
N LYS A 203 -28.84 -18.25 17.77
CA LYS A 203 -28.16 -17.27 16.88
C LYS A 203 -26.81 -16.83 17.46
N LYS A 204 -26.74 -16.53 18.76
CA LYS A 204 -25.46 -16.17 19.43
C LYS A 204 -24.42 -17.28 19.38
N VAL A 205 -24.84 -18.53 19.65
CA VAL A 205 -23.94 -19.69 19.57
C VAL A 205 -23.43 -19.87 18.14
N LEU A 206 -24.33 -19.80 17.16
CA LEU A 206 -24.00 -19.95 15.76
C LEU A 206 -23.00 -18.86 15.29
N LEU A 207 -23.26 -17.60 15.62
CA LEU A 207 -22.36 -16.49 15.31
C LEU A 207 -20.98 -16.67 15.94
N LYS A 208 -20.91 -17.05 17.21
CA LYS A 208 -19.63 -17.30 17.90
C LYS A 208 -18.82 -18.42 17.24
N SER A 209 -19.52 -19.46 16.79
CA SER A 209 -18.88 -20.59 16.14
C SER A 209 -18.40 -20.24 14.75
N ILE A 210 -19.20 -19.51 13.97
CA ILE A 210 -18.76 -18.95 12.67
C ILE A 210 -17.51 -18.09 12.84
N ASP A 211 -17.53 -17.17 13.81
CA ASP A 211 -16.39 -16.27 14.06
C ASP A 211 -15.14 -17.04 14.52
N LYS A 212 -15.30 -18.14 15.26
CA LYS A 212 -14.20 -19.00 15.70
C LYS A 212 -13.58 -19.78 14.53
N GLU A 213 -14.42 -20.47 13.76
CA GLU A 213 -13.96 -21.28 12.63
C GLU A 213 -13.39 -20.40 11.49
N TRP A 214 -14.00 -19.23 11.25
CA TRP A 214 -13.48 -18.27 10.29
C TRP A 214 -12.09 -17.75 10.67
N ARG A 215 -11.87 -17.42 11.95
CA ARG A 215 -10.52 -17.01 12.41
C ARG A 215 -9.49 -18.11 12.24
N LYS A 216 -9.87 -19.35 12.55
CA LYS A 216 -8.99 -20.51 12.33
C LYS A 216 -8.67 -20.67 10.86
N HIS A 217 -9.67 -20.62 9.99
CA HIS A 217 -9.51 -20.70 8.54
C HIS A 217 -8.56 -19.63 8.00
N LEU A 218 -8.68 -18.37 8.46
CA LEU A 218 -7.76 -17.30 8.08
C LEU A 218 -6.31 -17.59 8.53
N GLN A 219 -6.12 -18.15 9.71
CA GLN A 219 -4.79 -18.57 10.18
C GLN A 219 -4.20 -19.69 9.33
N ASP A 220 -5.02 -20.69 8.98
CA ASP A 220 -4.61 -21.79 8.12
C ASP A 220 -4.24 -21.31 6.70
N LEU A 221 -5.02 -20.36 6.14
CA LEU A 221 -4.72 -19.71 4.86
C LEU A 221 -3.41 -18.91 4.92
N GLU A 222 -3.16 -18.23 6.03
CA GLU A 222 -1.91 -17.47 6.21
C GLU A 222 -0.70 -18.39 6.33
N ALA A 223 -0.84 -19.50 7.02
CA ALA A 223 0.19 -20.55 7.10
C ALA A 223 0.47 -21.17 5.73
N LEU A 224 -0.58 -21.41 4.94
CA LEU A 224 -0.48 -21.93 3.59
C LEU A 224 0.24 -20.95 2.65
N LYS A 225 -0.12 -19.67 2.70
CA LYS A 225 0.57 -18.61 1.96
C LYS A 225 2.07 -18.56 2.28
N ARG A 226 2.45 -18.67 3.55
CA ARG A 226 3.87 -18.70 3.96
C ARG A 226 4.61 -19.91 3.37
N ASN A 227 3.99 -21.06 3.35
CA ASN A 227 4.59 -22.28 2.80
C ASN A 227 4.73 -22.21 1.27
N GLU A 228 3.74 -21.63 0.57
CA GLU A 228 3.79 -21.42 -0.87
C GLU A 228 4.87 -20.40 -1.28
N TYR A 229 5.08 -19.35 -0.48
CA TYR A 229 6.20 -18.43 -0.69
C TYR A 229 7.55 -19.15 -0.64
N LEU A 230 7.71 -20.14 0.21
CA LEU A 230 8.93 -20.97 0.27
C LEU A 230 9.09 -21.88 -0.95
N LYS A 231 7.98 -22.38 -1.51
CA LYS A 231 7.99 -23.19 -2.75
C LYS A 231 8.28 -22.36 -4.00
N ALA A 232 7.90 -21.09 -4.03
CA ALA A 232 8.21 -20.16 -5.14
C ALA A 232 9.72 -19.99 -5.35
N TYR A 233 10.54 -20.20 -4.32
CA TYR A 233 12.00 -20.35 -4.47
C TYR A 233 12.39 -21.55 -5.34
N GLY A 234 11.51 -22.53 -5.54
CA GLY A 234 11.72 -23.72 -6.37
C GLY A 234 11.20 -23.62 -7.81
N ASN A 235 10.95 -22.41 -8.33
CA ASN A 235 10.42 -22.17 -9.70
C ASN A 235 9.00 -22.70 -9.98
N MET A 236 8.17 -22.90 -8.99
CA MET A 236 6.76 -23.25 -9.17
C MET A 236 5.87 -22.00 -9.00
N ASP A 237 4.88 -21.83 -9.89
CA ASP A 237 3.92 -20.73 -9.79
C ASP A 237 2.95 -20.99 -8.62
N PRO A 238 2.97 -20.16 -7.55
CA PRO A 238 2.17 -20.39 -6.35
C PRO A 238 0.67 -20.13 -6.54
N VAL A 239 0.24 -19.53 -7.67
CA VAL A 239 -1.18 -19.21 -7.93
C VAL A 239 -1.91 -20.34 -8.64
N THR A 240 -1.21 -21.24 -9.28
CA THR A 240 -1.78 -22.34 -10.09
C THR A 240 -1.87 -23.67 -9.34
N GLN A 241 -1.44 -23.72 -8.09
CA GLN A 241 -1.62 -24.86 -7.17
C GLN A 241 -2.71 -24.58 -6.13
#